data_c90bd80d08fceb93e9bef811594e58c0
#
_entry.id   c90bd80d08fceb93e9bef811594e58c0
#
_cell.length_a   1.000
_cell.length_b   1.000
_cell.length_c   1.000
_cell.angle_alpha   90.00
_cell.angle_beta   90.00
_cell.angle_gamma   90.00
#
_symmetry.space_group_name_H-M   'P 1'
#
loop_
_entity.id
_entity.type
_entity.pdbx_description
1 polymer ?
#
loop_
_entity_poly.entity_id
_entity_poly.type
_entity_poly.pdbx_seq_one_letter_code
_entity_poly.pdbx_strand_id
1 'polypeptide(L)'
;LNRFLQTSCDKSIQKIHISALSGKKIVIDTSIYLYRFMGDGCLLENFYLMISIFREYNIIPLFVFDGKPPKEKDELLKQRKTDKKDAERKYNLLQDKLDHDEDYDIDKSEIKENMDALKKQFIRIHHSDIENVKTLIKAYGVSYIDAIGEADKLCAKMVCKNKAYACLSEDMDLFVYGCGRVLRYLSLLKKTTIMYDLSGILSELKMTLPEFQYITIISGTDYNFNINNGTNLMTTVKYFKRYKKSECTDFYKWLELHTNYIDNIEELYNTLNMFSLTDMPEYKKYENIKIANGPLHISNLKTIMSSEHFVFID
;
A
#
# COMPACT_ATOMS: atom_id res chain seq x y z
N LEU A 1 -1.15 13.38 1.51
CA LEU A 1 -2.23 12.96 2.40
C LEU A 1 -1.71 12.51 3.77
N ASN A 2 -0.77 11.57 3.87
CA ASN A 2 -0.31 10.97 5.13
C ASN A 2 0.11 12.01 6.20
N ARG A 3 1.02 12.95 5.85
CA ARG A 3 1.47 13.99 6.77
C ARG A 3 0.31 14.87 7.28
N PHE A 4 -0.65 15.18 6.42
CA PHE A 4 -1.84 15.94 6.79
C PHE A 4 -2.69 15.19 7.82
N LEU A 5 -2.94 13.91 7.60
CA LEU A 5 -3.72 13.09 8.54
C LEU A 5 -3.01 12.98 9.89
N GLN A 6 -1.71 12.68 9.91
CA GLN A 6 -0.93 12.57 11.14
C GLN A 6 -0.88 13.86 11.97
N THR A 7 -0.96 15.02 11.32
CA THR A 7 -0.96 16.31 12.03
C THR A 7 -2.35 16.81 12.42
N SER A 8 -3.41 16.29 11.78
CA SER A 8 -4.78 16.78 11.96
C SER A 8 -5.72 15.82 12.68
N CYS A 9 -5.32 14.54 12.82
CA CYS A 9 -6.17 13.45 13.31
C CYS A 9 -5.41 12.53 14.28
N ASP A 10 -4.74 13.11 15.26
CA ASP A 10 -3.86 12.40 16.19
C ASP A 10 -4.58 11.38 17.08
N LYS A 11 -5.87 11.60 17.36
CA LYS A 11 -6.70 10.69 18.18
C LYS A 11 -7.09 9.43 17.43
N SER A 12 -7.23 9.52 16.11
CA SER A 12 -7.67 8.42 15.23
C SER A 12 -6.50 7.68 14.59
N ILE A 13 -5.26 8.08 14.89
CA ILE A 13 -4.03 7.49 14.37
C ILE A 13 -3.15 7.08 15.55
N GLN A 14 -3.11 5.76 15.81
CA GLN A 14 -2.47 5.26 17.01
C GLN A 14 -1.42 4.19 16.69
N LYS A 15 -0.27 4.30 17.32
CA LYS A 15 0.70 3.21 17.32
C LYS A 15 0.24 2.14 18.29
N ILE A 16 0.06 0.93 17.79
CA ILE A 16 -0.37 -0.23 18.57
C ILE A 16 0.67 -1.35 18.51
N HIS A 17 0.75 -2.14 19.57
CA HIS A 17 1.43 -3.43 19.53
C HIS A 17 0.51 -4.44 18.84
N ILE A 18 1.07 -5.34 18.01
CA ILE A 18 0.25 -6.26 17.20
C ILE A 18 -0.59 -7.23 18.04
N SER A 19 -0.26 -7.46 19.32
CA SER A 19 -1.11 -8.24 20.24
C SER A 19 -2.52 -7.69 20.38
N ALA A 20 -2.73 -6.38 20.15
CA ALA A 20 -4.06 -5.77 20.11
C ALA A 20 -4.93 -6.29 18.95
N LEU A 21 -4.31 -6.95 17.95
CA LEU A 21 -4.98 -7.56 16.80
C LEU A 21 -5.29 -9.05 17.00
N SER A 22 -5.07 -9.59 18.21
CA SER A 22 -5.33 -11.00 18.52
C SER A 22 -6.77 -11.41 18.17
N GLY A 23 -6.92 -12.55 17.48
CA GLY A 23 -8.20 -13.05 16.97
C GLY A 23 -8.79 -12.27 15.81
N LYS A 24 -8.13 -11.21 15.33
CA LYS A 24 -8.64 -10.40 14.22
C LYS A 24 -8.20 -10.97 12.88
N LYS A 25 -9.10 -10.88 11.89
CA LYS A 25 -8.81 -11.17 10.49
C LYS A 25 -8.24 -9.92 9.84
N ILE A 26 -7.05 -10.01 9.25
CA ILE A 26 -6.35 -8.90 8.61
C ILE A 26 -6.13 -9.25 7.14
N VAL A 27 -6.62 -8.44 6.23
CA VAL A 27 -6.26 -8.53 4.80
C VAL A 27 -4.96 -7.79 4.58
N ILE A 28 -4.09 -8.34 3.75
CA ILE A 28 -2.75 -7.81 3.50
C ILE A 28 -2.61 -7.56 2.02
N ASP A 29 -2.33 -6.33 1.66
CA ASP A 29 -1.86 -5.98 0.33
C ASP A 29 -0.43 -6.50 0.18
N THR A 30 -0.29 -7.63 -0.50
CA THR A 30 0.96 -8.40 -0.50
C THR A 30 2.03 -7.73 -1.33
N SER A 31 1.67 -7.02 -2.40
CA SER A 31 2.63 -6.42 -3.33
C SER A 31 3.57 -5.44 -2.66
N ILE A 32 3.07 -4.64 -1.73
CA ILE A 32 3.90 -3.70 -0.96
C ILE A 32 5.00 -4.42 -0.19
N TYR A 33 4.67 -5.56 0.43
CA TYR A 33 5.62 -6.36 1.20
C TYR A 33 6.58 -7.15 0.31
N LEU A 34 6.14 -7.61 -0.87
CA LEU A 34 7.03 -8.21 -1.87
C LEU A 34 8.15 -7.24 -2.24
N TYR A 35 7.82 -6.02 -2.64
CA TYR A 35 8.82 -5.01 -3.00
C TYR A 35 9.70 -4.61 -1.82
N ARG A 36 9.12 -4.42 -0.63
CA ARG A 36 9.85 -4.04 0.57
C ARG A 36 10.87 -5.10 0.97
N PHE A 37 10.43 -6.35 1.11
CA PHE A 37 11.29 -7.44 1.58
C PHE A 37 12.33 -7.87 0.53
N MET A 38 11.98 -7.77 -0.76
CA MET A 38 12.97 -7.92 -1.83
C MET A 38 14.02 -6.81 -1.78
N GLY A 39 13.61 -5.58 -1.50
CA GLY A 39 14.52 -4.44 -1.33
C GLY A 39 15.45 -4.58 -0.14
N ASP A 40 15.01 -5.27 0.90
CA ASP A 40 15.83 -5.59 2.07
C ASP A 40 16.77 -6.80 1.81
N GLY A 41 16.63 -7.49 0.66
CA GLY A 41 17.40 -8.67 0.30
C GLY A 41 17.03 -9.96 1.04
N CYS A 42 15.89 -9.96 1.75
CA CYS A 42 15.46 -11.04 2.65
C CYS A 42 13.97 -11.35 2.43
N LEU A 43 13.59 -11.71 1.18
CA LEU A 43 12.17 -11.88 0.82
C LEU A 43 11.49 -12.96 1.65
N LEU A 44 11.97 -14.19 1.55
CA LEU A 44 11.32 -15.33 2.21
C LEU A 44 11.48 -15.30 3.73
N GLU A 45 12.63 -14.87 4.24
CA GLU A 45 12.90 -14.73 5.67
C GLU A 45 11.97 -13.71 6.33
N ASN A 46 11.75 -12.58 5.69
CA ASN A 46 10.85 -11.55 6.22
C ASN A 46 9.38 -11.98 6.14
N PHE A 47 8.95 -12.70 5.08
CA PHE A 47 7.62 -13.32 5.07
C PHE A 47 7.48 -14.41 6.12
N TYR A 48 8.50 -15.27 6.29
CA TYR A 48 8.54 -16.27 7.35
C TYR A 48 8.36 -15.62 8.72
N LEU A 49 9.16 -14.59 9.02
CA LEU A 49 9.08 -13.86 10.28
C LEU A 49 7.72 -13.19 10.48
N MET A 50 7.19 -12.53 9.46
CA MET A 50 5.90 -11.85 9.49
C MET A 50 4.76 -12.84 9.82
N ILE A 51 4.71 -13.99 9.15
CA ILE A 51 3.67 -15.00 9.37
C ILE A 51 3.84 -15.66 10.73
N SER A 52 5.08 -15.97 11.14
CA SER A 52 5.38 -16.52 12.46
C SER A 52 4.87 -15.61 13.59
N ILE A 53 5.17 -14.31 13.49
CA ILE A 53 4.69 -13.30 14.44
C ILE A 53 3.16 -13.23 14.45
N PHE A 54 2.50 -13.25 13.29
CA PHE A 54 1.04 -13.22 13.25
C PHE A 54 0.42 -14.45 13.89
N ARG A 55 1.01 -15.63 13.70
CA ARG A 55 0.54 -16.85 14.37
C ARG A 55 0.80 -16.82 15.87
N GLU A 56 1.96 -16.33 16.32
CA GLU A 56 2.30 -16.15 17.73
C GLU A 56 1.22 -15.32 18.46
N TYR A 57 0.76 -14.23 17.82
CA TYR A 57 -0.27 -13.35 18.39
C TYR A 57 -1.71 -13.73 18.01
N ASN A 58 -1.94 -14.91 17.45
CA ASN A 58 -3.26 -15.38 17.01
C ASN A 58 -3.96 -14.43 16.03
N ILE A 59 -3.21 -13.75 15.19
CA ILE A 59 -3.74 -12.95 14.10
C ILE A 59 -4.05 -13.88 12.92
N ILE A 60 -5.14 -13.61 12.20
CA ILE A 60 -5.59 -14.42 11.06
C ILE A 60 -5.38 -13.62 9.78
N PRO A 61 -4.22 -13.76 9.10
CA PRO A 61 -3.95 -13.01 7.88
C PRO A 61 -4.62 -13.65 6.66
N LEU A 62 -4.96 -12.79 5.69
CA LEU A 62 -5.29 -13.16 4.33
C LEU A 62 -4.41 -12.34 3.39
N PHE A 63 -3.51 -12.99 2.68
CA PHE A 63 -2.66 -12.35 1.69
C PHE A 63 -3.40 -12.17 0.36
N VAL A 64 -3.42 -10.95 -0.16
CA VAL A 64 -4.06 -10.61 -1.43
C VAL A 64 -2.97 -10.19 -2.41
N PHE A 65 -2.83 -10.95 -3.50
CA PHE A 65 -1.89 -10.66 -4.57
C PHE A 65 -2.59 -9.89 -5.68
N ASP A 66 -1.86 -8.95 -6.30
CA ASP A 66 -2.38 -8.19 -7.43
C ASP A 66 -2.66 -9.08 -8.64
N GLY A 67 -3.75 -8.76 -9.32
CA GLY A 67 -4.07 -9.26 -10.63
C GLY A 67 -3.66 -8.25 -11.72
N LYS A 68 -4.51 -8.12 -12.73
CA LYS A 68 -4.25 -7.19 -13.85
C LYS A 68 -4.59 -5.76 -13.44
N PRO A 69 -3.64 -4.80 -13.58
CA PRO A 69 -3.93 -3.40 -13.33
C PRO A 69 -4.96 -2.85 -14.34
N PRO A 70 -5.76 -1.86 -13.95
CA PRO A 70 -6.70 -1.20 -14.85
C PRO A 70 -5.95 -0.35 -15.89
N LYS A 71 -6.61 -0.12 -17.05
CA LYS A 71 -6.00 0.62 -18.17
C LYS A 71 -5.66 2.07 -17.79
N GLU A 72 -6.41 2.63 -16.89
CA GLU A 72 -6.25 4.01 -16.41
C GLU A 72 -4.92 4.24 -15.71
N LYS A 73 -4.26 3.17 -15.24
CA LYS A 73 -2.89 3.23 -14.68
C LYS A 73 -1.78 3.02 -15.72
N ASP A 74 -2.10 2.81 -17.00
CA ASP A 74 -1.10 2.51 -18.02
C ASP A 74 -0.01 3.59 -18.14
N GLU A 75 -0.38 4.86 -18.03
CA GLU A 75 0.58 5.97 -18.10
C GLU A 75 1.49 6.00 -16.85
N LEU A 76 0.91 5.84 -15.66
CA LEU A 76 1.67 5.75 -14.42
C LEU A 76 2.64 4.56 -14.45
N LEU A 77 2.21 3.40 -14.96
CA LEU A 77 3.06 2.21 -15.09
C LEU A 77 4.18 2.43 -16.10
N LYS A 78 3.94 3.14 -17.20
CA LYS A 78 4.98 3.53 -18.16
C LYS A 78 6.00 4.47 -17.50
N GLN A 79 5.54 5.47 -16.76
CA GLN A 79 6.41 6.37 -16.02
C GLN A 79 7.27 5.63 -15.00
N ARG A 80 6.66 4.80 -14.15
CA ARG A 80 7.38 3.95 -13.18
C ARG A 80 8.43 3.04 -13.84
N LYS A 81 8.13 2.53 -15.06
CA LYS A 81 9.10 1.72 -15.83
C LYS A 81 10.26 2.55 -16.33
N THR A 82 10.03 3.79 -16.73
CA THR A 82 11.07 4.72 -17.16
C THR A 82 11.96 5.10 -15.98
N ASP A 83 11.35 5.47 -14.84
CA ASP A 83 12.06 5.85 -13.62
C ASP A 83 12.97 4.70 -13.12
N LYS A 84 12.46 3.45 -13.16
CA LYS A 84 13.26 2.25 -12.84
C LYS A 84 14.47 2.10 -13.75
N LYS A 85 14.32 2.30 -15.06
CA LYS A 85 15.43 2.23 -16.02
C LYS A 85 16.48 3.32 -15.78
N ASP A 86 16.01 4.54 -15.47
CA ASP A 86 16.91 5.65 -15.19
C ASP A 86 17.66 5.46 -13.87
N ALA A 87 17.03 4.90 -12.85
CA ALA A 87 17.69 4.53 -11.61
C ALA A 87 18.73 3.41 -11.82
N GLU A 88 18.39 2.37 -12.60
CA GLU A 88 19.29 1.28 -12.96
C GLU A 88 20.52 1.81 -13.75
N ARG A 89 20.29 2.72 -14.70
CA ARG A 89 21.38 3.35 -15.47
C ARG A 89 22.31 4.16 -14.57
N LYS A 90 21.75 4.96 -13.64
CA LYS A 90 22.54 5.73 -12.68
C LYS A 90 23.34 4.82 -11.75
N TYR A 91 22.75 3.72 -11.30
CA TYR A 91 23.44 2.71 -10.50
C TYR A 91 24.64 2.12 -11.23
N ASN A 92 24.48 1.70 -12.49
CA ASN A 92 25.56 1.14 -13.30
C ASN A 92 26.71 2.15 -13.52
N LEU A 93 26.38 3.43 -13.75
CA LEU A 93 27.39 4.49 -13.87
C LEU A 93 28.19 4.70 -12.57
N LEU A 94 27.55 4.56 -11.40
CA LEU A 94 28.26 4.62 -10.13
C LEU A 94 29.10 3.38 -9.87
N GLN A 95 28.60 2.20 -10.29
CA GLN A 95 29.35 0.95 -10.23
C GLN A 95 30.61 1.03 -11.07
N ASP A 96 30.50 1.46 -12.34
CA ASP A 96 31.63 1.64 -13.24
C ASP A 96 32.69 2.60 -12.69
N LYS A 97 32.24 3.68 -12.01
CA LYS A 97 33.16 4.60 -11.33
C LYS A 97 33.91 3.92 -10.20
N LEU A 98 33.23 3.14 -9.36
CA LEU A 98 33.87 2.41 -8.26
C LEU A 98 34.88 1.38 -8.75
N ASP A 99 34.61 0.74 -9.91
CA ASP A 99 35.44 -0.32 -10.47
C ASP A 99 36.67 0.21 -11.22
N HIS A 100 36.64 1.48 -11.69
CA HIS A 100 37.69 2.08 -12.50
C HIS A 100 38.51 3.18 -11.81
N ASP A 101 38.02 3.75 -10.69
CA ASP A 101 38.73 4.81 -9.95
C ASP A 101 39.66 4.20 -8.88
N GLU A 102 40.95 4.28 -9.15
CA GLU A 102 42.02 3.99 -8.18
C GLU A 102 42.30 5.20 -7.26
N ASP A 103 41.59 6.33 -7.45
CA ASP A 103 41.81 7.58 -6.69
C ASP A 103 41.27 7.47 -5.25
N TYR A 104 42.20 7.70 -4.30
CA TYR A 104 41.92 7.59 -2.85
C TYR A 104 41.05 8.72 -2.27
N ASP A 105 40.76 9.76 -3.07
CA ASP A 105 40.06 10.97 -2.60
C ASP A 105 38.50 10.92 -2.77
N ILE A 106 37.96 9.88 -3.36
CA ILE A 106 36.50 9.73 -3.50
C ILE A 106 35.95 9.04 -2.26
N ASP A 107 34.94 9.67 -1.63
CA ASP A 107 34.21 9.05 -0.51
C ASP A 107 33.40 7.85 -1.00
N LYS A 108 34.07 6.68 -1.05
CA LYS A 108 33.49 5.40 -1.46
C LYS A 108 32.25 5.02 -0.60
N SER A 109 32.13 5.59 0.59
CA SER A 109 30.98 5.39 1.48
C SER A 109 29.74 6.08 0.93
N GLU A 110 29.85 7.34 0.52
CA GLU A 110 28.74 8.12 -0.06
C GLU A 110 28.27 7.50 -1.37
N ILE A 111 29.20 7.03 -2.22
CA ILE A 111 28.81 6.35 -3.47
C ILE A 111 28.04 5.06 -3.19
N LYS A 112 28.48 4.26 -2.22
CA LYS A 112 27.77 3.01 -1.83
C LYS A 112 26.37 3.31 -1.28
N GLU A 113 26.21 4.31 -0.42
CA GLU A 113 24.90 4.74 0.09
C GLU A 113 23.97 5.18 -1.05
N ASN A 114 24.48 5.95 -2.01
CA ASN A 114 23.73 6.36 -3.19
C ASN A 114 23.35 5.17 -4.06
N MET A 115 24.25 4.20 -4.25
CA MET A 115 23.97 2.97 -4.98
C MET A 115 22.89 2.12 -4.29
N ASP A 116 22.93 1.98 -2.97
CA ASP A 116 21.93 1.25 -2.20
C ASP A 116 20.55 1.93 -2.30
N ALA A 117 20.52 3.26 -2.26
CA ALA A 117 19.28 4.02 -2.46
C ALA A 117 18.73 3.85 -3.90
N LEU A 118 19.58 3.85 -4.92
CA LEU A 118 19.19 3.60 -6.31
C LEU A 118 18.70 2.17 -6.50
N LYS A 119 19.39 1.16 -5.96
CA LYS A 119 19.05 -0.26 -6.06
C LYS A 119 17.60 -0.51 -5.61
N LYS A 120 17.15 0.16 -4.56
CA LYS A 120 15.75 0.06 -4.07
C LYS A 120 14.72 0.61 -5.05
N GLN A 121 15.10 1.47 -6.00
CA GLN A 121 14.17 2.08 -6.96
C GLN A 121 13.90 1.19 -8.18
N PHE A 122 14.78 0.25 -8.53
CA PHE A 122 14.59 -0.64 -9.69
C PHE A 122 14.44 -2.13 -9.33
N ILE A 123 13.94 -2.41 -8.12
CA ILE A 123 13.61 -3.77 -7.69
C ILE A 123 12.66 -4.41 -8.70
N ARG A 124 12.95 -5.66 -9.05
CA ARG A 124 12.11 -6.50 -9.92
C ARG A 124 11.63 -7.69 -9.10
N ILE A 125 10.33 -7.95 -9.16
CA ILE A 125 9.72 -9.16 -8.61
C ILE A 125 9.45 -10.11 -9.77
N HIS A 126 10.00 -11.30 -9.71
CA HIS A 126 9.78 -12.35 -10.70
C HIS A 126 8.58 -13.21 -10.29
N HIS A 127 8.00 -13.90 -11.28
CA HIS A 127 6.90 -14.83 -11.00
C HIS A 127 7.30 -15.94 -10.02
N SER A 128 8.55 -16.43 -10.12
CA SER A 128 9.13 -17.38 -9.17
C SER A 128 9.10 -16.90 -7.73
N ASP A 129 9.39 -15.62 -7.50
CA ASP A 129 9.40 -15.03 -6.15
C ASP A 129 8.00 -15.05 -5.54
N ILE A 130 7.00 -14.70 -6.35
CA ILE A 130 5.59 -14.73 -5.94
C ILE A 130 5.16 -16.17 -5.60
N GLU A 131 5.51 -17.15 -6.43
CA GLU A 131 5.15 -18.55 -6.19
C GLU A 131 5.87 -19.13 -4.96
N ASN A 132 7.12 -18.74 -4.71
CA ASN A 132 7.85 -19.11 -3.49
C ASN A 132 7.15 -18.56 -2.24
N VAL A 133 6.76 -17.28 -2.27
CA VAL A 133 6.00 -16.67 -1.16
C VAL A 133 4.64 -17.35 -0.97
N LYS A 134 3.89 -17.65 -2.04
CA LYS A 134 2.64 -18.40 -1.95
C LYS A 134 2.83 -19.80 -1.36
N THR A 135 3.92 -20.47 -1.74
CA THR A 135 4.26 -21.80 -1.21
C THR A 135 4.57 -21.73 0.28
N LEU A 136 5.29 -20.69 0.71
CA LEU A 136 5.54 -20.42 2.13
C LEU A 136 4.23 -20.16 2.90
N ILE A 137 3.34 -19.32 2.38
CA ILE A 137 2.02 -19.03 2.96
C ILE A 137 1.20 -20.31 3.13
N LYS A 138 1.17 -21.16 2.09
CA LYS A 138 0.50 -22.48 2.16
C LYS A 138 1.10 -23.37 3.23
N ALA A 139 2.44 -23.43 3.34
CA ALA A 139 3.12 -24.24 4.33
C ALA A 139 2.79 -23.80 5.78
N TYR A 140 2.51 -22.52 5.97
CA TYR A 140 1.97 -22.00 7.23
C TYR A 140 0.48 -22.29 7.46
N GLY A 141 -0.22 -22.88 6.49
CA GLY A 141 -1.67 -23.08 6.57
C GLY A 141 -2.46 -21.76 6.54
N VAL A 142 -1.88 -20.71 6.00
CA VAL A 142 -2.50 -19.37 5.88
C VAL A 142 -3.18 -19.23 4.53
N SER A 143 -4.28 -18.47 4.50
CA SER A 143 -5.03 -18.24 3.27
C SER A 143 -4.37 -17.14 2.43
N TYR A 144 -4.42 -17.31 1.09
CA TYR A 144 -4.15 -16.25 0.14
C TYR A 144 -5.11 -16.29 -1.02
N ILE A 145 -5.20 -15.20 -1.76
CA ILE A 145 -5.99 -15.06 -2.98
C ILE A 145 -5.26 -14.21 -4.01
N ASP A 146 -5.49 -14.52 -5.26
CA ASP A 146 -5.12 -13.67 -6.39
C ASP A 146 -6.34 -12.80 -6.74
N ALA A 147 -6.19 -11.48 -6.67
CA ALA A 147 -7.21 -10.55 -7.11
C ALA A 147 -7.33 -10.61 -8.64
N ILE A 148 -8.52 -10.34 -9.17
CA ILE A 148 -8.71 -10.19 -10.64
C ILE A 148 -8.11 -8.86 -11.11
N GLY A 149 -8.31 -7.81 -10.32
CA GLY A 149 -7.74 -6.48 -10.48
C GLY A 149 -6.71 -6.19 -9.41
N GLU A 150 -6.72 -4.98 -8.87
CA GLU A 150 -5.80 -4.53 -7.84
C GLU A 150 -6.16 -5.10 -6.46
N ALA A 151 -5.13 -5.44 -5.70
CA ALA A 151 -5.28 -6.01 -4.35
C ALA A 151 -5.87 -4.99 -3.36
N ASP A 152 -5.47 -3.72 -3.45
CA ASP A 152 -5.91 -2.62 -2.59
C ASP A 152 -7.44 -2.45 -2.62
N LYS A 153 -8.04 -2.42 -3.81
CA LYS A 153 -9.49 -2.32 -4.00
C LYS A 153 -10.23 -3.50 -3.38
N LEU A 154 -9.71 -4.72 -3.57
CA LEU A 154 -10.28 -5.93 -2.97
C LEU A 154 -10.14 -5.93 -1.44
N CYS A 155 -8.98 -5.54 -0.91
CA CYS A 155 -8.73 -5.40 0.52
C CYS A 155 -9.70 -4.39 1.15
N ALA A 156 -9.85 -3.20 0.54
CA ALA A 156 -10.80 -2.20 1.01
C ALA A 156 -12.24 -2.76 1.04
N LYS A 157 -12.66 -3.43 -0.02
CA LYS A 157 -14.00 -4.05 -0.10
C LYS A 157 -14.23 -5.09 1.01
N MET A 158 -13.23 -5.93 1.31
CA MET A 158 -13.32 -6.92 2.39
C MET A 158 -13.46 -6.27 3.77
N VAL A 159 -12.76 -5.19 4.03
CA VAL A 159 -12.90 -4.44 5.28
C VAL A 159 -14.28 -3.76 5.36
N CYS A 160 -14.72 -3.09 4.29
CA CYS A 160 -16.04 -2.45 4.22
C CYS A 160 -17.19 -3.45 4.41
N LYS A 161 -17.01 -4.70 3.97
CA LYS A 161 -17.99 -5.78 4.15
C LYS A 161 -17.83 -6.55 5.47
N ASN A 162 -16.99 -6.08 6.39
CA ASN A 162 -16.70 -6.74 7.68
C ASN A 162 -16.19 -8.18 7.55
N LYS A 163 -15.61 -8.57 6.40
CA LYS A 163 -14.93 -9.87 6.22
C LYS A 163 -13.57 -9.87 6.89
N ALA A 164 -12.94 -8.69 6.97
CA ALA A 164 -11.72 -8.45 7.71
C ALA A 164 -11.89 -7.25 8.66
N TYR A 165 -11.09 -7.24 9.72
CA TYR A 165 -11.08 -6.15 10.70
C TYR A 165 -10.36 -4.91 10.17
N ALA A 166 -9.24 -5.11 9.48
CA ALA A 166 -8.40 -4.04 8.93
C ALA A 166 -7.64 -4.53 7.69
N CYS A 167 -7.16 -3.58 6.90
CA CYS A 167 -6.20 -3.81 5.81
C CYS A 167 -4.79 -3.40 6.27
N LEU A 168 -3.80 -4.26 6.03
CA LEU A 168 -2.39 -3.95 6.22
C LEU A 168 -1.78 -3.57 4.86
N SER A 169 -1.51 -2.29 4.66
CA SER A 169 -0.91 -1.72 3.45
C SER A 169 -0.36 -0.33 3.72
N GLU A 170 0.65 0.08 2.96
CA GLU A 170 1.18 1.45 2.99
C GLU A 170 0.44 2.40 2.01
N ASP A 171 -0.52 1.88 1.24
CA ASP A 171 -1.23 2.67 0.25
C ASP A 171 -2.25 3.62 0.91
N MET A 172 -2.19 4.89 0.51
CA MET A 172 -3.12 5.91 0.99
C MET A 172 -4.45 5.91 0.23
N ASP A 173 -4.51 5.29 -0.94
CA ASP A 173 -5.73 5.19 -1.74
C ASP A 173 -6.79 4.30 -1.06
N LEU A 174 -6.38 3.44 -0.11
CA LEU A 174 -7.30 2.69 0.75
C LEU A 174 -8.30 3.60 1.49
N PHE A 175 -7.88 4.79 1.90
CA PHE A 175 -8.78 5.75 2.55
C PHE A 175 -9.79 6.34 1.56
N VAL A 176 -9.38 6.52 0.30
CA VAL A 176 -10.26 6.99 -0.77
C VAL A 176 -11.31 5.93 -1.12
N TYR A 177 -10.95 4.65 -1.09
CA TYR A 177 -11.91 3.54 -1.18
C TYR A 177 -12.86 3.44 0.02
N GLY A 178 -12.61 4.17 1.10
CA GLY A 178 -13.42 4.11 2.32
C GLY A 178 -13.08 2.94 3.23
N CYS A 179 -11.86 2.39 3.14
CA CYS A 179 -11.41 1.32 4.03
C CYS A 179 -11.43 1.77 5.49
N GLY A 180 -12.28 1.17 6.31
CA GLY A 180 -12.59 1.63 7.65
C GLY A 180 -11.39 1.61 8.61
N ARG A 181 -10.47 0.63 8.47
CA ARG A 181 -9.24 0.55 9.27
C ARG A 181 -8.07 0.14 8.40
N VAL A 182 -7.01 0.94 8.44
CA VAL A 182 -5.75 0.68 7.73
C VAL A 182 -4.61 0.58 8.74
N LEU A 183 -3.83 -0.48 8.63
CA LEU A 183 -2.62 -0.70 9.41
C LEU A 183 -1.42 -0.35 8.54
N ARG A 184 -0.55 0.52 9.03
CA ARG A 184 0.63 0.99 8.30
C ARG A 184 1.90 0.89 9.15
N TYR A 185 3.04 0.95 8.50
CA TYR A 185 4.34 0.97 9.16
C TYR A 185 4.56 -0.24 10.08
N LEU A 186 4.21 -1.44 9.58
CA LEU A 186 4.50 -2.68 10.31
C LEU A 186 6.01 -2.79 10.56
N SER A 187 6.36 -2.90 11.84
CA SER A 187 7.71 -3.20 12.30
C SER A 187 7.75 -4.63 12.84
N LEU A 188 8.40 -5.53 12.12
CA LEU A 188 8.57 -6.93 12.57
C LEU A 188 9.43 -6.99 13.83
N LEU A 189 10.49 -6.18 13.90
CA LEU A 189 11.39 -6.13 15.06
C LEU A 189 10.70 -5.64 16.33
N LYS A 190 9.92 -4.53 16.21
CA LYS A 190 9.23 -3.93 17.37
C LYS A 190 7.85 -4.53 17.62
N LYS A 191 7.37 -5.40 16.71
CA LYS A 191 6.03 -5.99 16.74
C LYS A 191 4.94 -4.93 16.92
N THR A 192 5.06 -3.82 16.16
CA THR A 192 4.13 -2.68 16.23
C THR A 192 3.67 -2.27 14.84
N THR A 193 2.51 -1.63 14.78
CA THR A 193 1.96 -0.98 13.57
C THR A 193 1.25 0.30 13.95
N ILE A 194 0.98 1.17 12.98
CA ILE A 194 0.14 2.36 13.19
C ILE A 194 -1.25 2.06 12.61
N MET A 195 -2.24 2.10 13.46
CA MET A 195 -3.64 1.93 13.08
C MET A 195 -4.27 3.29 12.79
N TYR A 196 -4.88 3.40 11.63
CA TYR A 196 -5.69 4.52 11.19
C TYR A 196 -7.16 4.10 11.21
N ASP A 197 -8.00 4.80 11.95
CA ASP A 197 -9.46 4.62 11.96
C ASP A 197 -10.11 5.71 11.11
N LEU A 198 -10.62 5.35 9.93
CA LEU A 198 -11.22 6.30 9.00
C LEU A 198 -12.45 7.01 9.60
N SER A 199 -13.25 6.32 10.38
CA SER A 199 -14.43 6.93 11.04
C SER A 199 -14.02 8.06 11.98
N GLY A 200 -13.00 7.82 12.80
CA GLY A 200 -12.43 8.85 13.67
C GLY A 200 -11.80 9.99 12.89
N ILE A 201 -11.02 9.68 11.85
CA ILE A 201 -10.40 10.67 10.94
C ILE A 201 -11.48 11.61 10.36
N LEU A 202 -12.55 11.05 9.79
CA LEU A 202 -13.64 11.85 9.20
C LEU A 202 -14.32 12.72 10.25
N SER A 203 -14.51 12.20 11.46
CA SER A 203 -15.07 12.96 12.59
C SER A 203 -14.17 14.13 13.00
N GLU A 204 -12.86 13.91 13.15
CA GLU A 204 -11.89 14.96 13.51
C GLU A 204 -11.80 16.04 12.43
N LEU A 205 -11.83 15.65 11.15
CA LEU A 205 -11.83 16.58 10.01
C LEU A 205 -13.19 17.27 9.81
N LYS A 206 -14.26 16.79 10.45
CA LYS A 206 -15.64 17.23 10.23
C LYS A 206 -16.07 17.08 8.77
N MET A 207 -15.75 15.95 8.18
CA MET A 207 -16.03 15.62 6.79
C MET A 207 -16.82 14.33 6.68
N THR A 208 -17.66 14.24 5.66
CA THR A 208 -18.22 12.98 5.18
C THR A 208 -17.20 12.25 4.29
N LEU A 209 -17.42 10.95 4.05
CA LEU A 209 -16.55 10.20 3.15
C LEU A 209 -16.51 10.80 1.72
N PRO A 210 -17.64 11.16 1.08
CA PRO A 210 -17.60 11.83 -0.22
C PRO A 210 -16.80 13.13 -0.22
N GLU A 211 -16.93 13.96 0.80
CA GLU A 211 -16.17 15.21 0.92
C GLU A 211 -14.66 14.95 1.05
N PHE A 212 -14.30 13.93 1.81
CA PHE A 212 -12.90 13.49 1.94
C PHE A 212 -12.36 12.96 0.61
N GLN A 213 -13.14 12.17 -0.13
CA GLN A 213 -12.82 11.69 -1.46
C GLN A 213 -12.58 12.85 -2.44
N TYR A 214 -13.46 13.83 -2.48
CA TYR A 214 -13.29 15.03 -3.32
C TYR A 214 -11.94 15.72 -3.08
N ILE A 215 -11.57 15.93 -1.83
CA ILE A 215 -10.33 16.62 -1.46
C ILE A 215 -9.10 15.78 -1.85
N THR A 216 -9.15 14.48 -1.58
CA THR A 216 -8.00 13.60 -1.83
C THR A 216 -7.76 13.40 -3.32
N ILE A 217 -8.82 13.24 -4.13
CA ILE A 217 -8.71 13.06 -5.58
C ILE A 217 -8.12 14.30 -6.24
N ILE A 218 -8.58 15.51 -5.92
CA ILE A 218 -7.97 16.76 -6.43
C ILE A 218 -6.49 16.84 -6.05
N SER A 219 -6.12 16.33 -4.89
CA SER A 219 -4.74 16.40 -4.39
C SER A 219 -3.80 15.36 -5.00
N GLY A 220 -4.32 14.48 -5.85
CA GLY A 220 -3.59 13.45 -6.60
C GLY A 220 -3.74 12.05 -6.01
N THR A 221 -4.04 11.12 -6.90
CA THR A 221 -4.08 9.68 -6.68
C THR A 221 -3.35 8.98 -7.82
N ASP A 222 -3.18 7.66 -7.74
CA ASP A 222 -2.57 6.85 -8.80
C ASP A 222 -3.35 6.91 -10.13
N TYR A 223 -4.62 7.34 -10.11
CA TYR A 223 -5.48 7.42 -11.30
C TYR A 223 -5.48 8.79 -11.99
N ASN A 224 -4.97 9.83 -11.32
CA ASN A 224 -4.98 11.20 -11.84
C ASN A 224 -3.68 11.96 -11.58
N PHE A 225 -2.53 11.28 -11.57
CA PHE A 225 -1.25 11.88 -11.22
C PHE A 225 -0.78 12.97 -12.19
N ASN A 226 -1.26 12.96 -13.45
CA ASN A 226 -0.91 13.95 -14.48
C ASN A 226 -1.79 15.22 -14.47
N ILE A 227 -2.93 15.20 -13.75
CA ILE A 227 -3.92 16.29 -13.78
C ILE A 227 -3.50 17.46 -12.88
N ASN A 228 -2.57 17.24 -11.98
CA ASN A 228 -2.31 18.12 -10.83
C ASN A 228 -1.26 19.20 -11.10
N ASN A 229 -1.32 19.91 -12.19
CA ASN A 229 -0.50 21.10 -12.42
C ASN A 229 -0.88 22.22 -11.44
N GLY A 230 -0.32 22.14 -10.21
CA GLY A 230 -0.46 23.20 -9.21
C GLY A 230 -1.48 22.96 -8.09
N THR A 231 -2.26 21.86 -8.12
CA THR A 231 -3.15 21.51 -7.02
C THR A 231 -2.36 20.90 -5.86
N ASN A 232 -2.69 21.26 -4.64
CA ASN A 232 -2.12 20.67 -3.45
C ASN A 232 -3.15 20.58 -2.31
N LEU A 233 -2.98 19.59 -1.45
CA LEU A 233 -3.93 19.28 -0.38
C LEU A 233 -4.26 20.48 0.52
N MET A 234 -3.27 21.28 0.90
CA MET A 234 -3.49 22.40 1.79
C MET A 234 -4.33 23.52 1.16
N THR A 235 -4.14 23.77 -0.11
CA THR A 235 -4.96 24.73 -0.88
C THR A 235 -6.35 24.17 -1.10
N THR A 236 -6.48 22.90 -1.45
CA THR A 236 -7.77 22.20 -1.59
C THR A 236 -8.59 22.29 -0.30
N VAL A 237 -7.98 22.03 0.86
CA VAL A 237 -8.65 22.16 2.17
C VAL A 237 -9.09 23.60 2.47
N LYS A 238 -8.31 24.62 2.04
CA LYS A 238 -8.73 26.04 2.17
C LYS A 238 -9.97 26.34 1.32
N TYR A 239 -10.02 25.88 0.07
CA TYR A 239 -11.21 25.99 -0.77
C TYR A 239 -12.39 25.23 -0.20
N PHE A 240 -12.17 24.02 0.30
CA PHE A 240 -13.21 23.24 0.94
C PHE A 240 -13.84 23.94 2.14
N LYS A 241 -13.05 24.60 2.99
CA LYS A 241 -13.56 25.43 4.10
C LYS A 241 -14.41 26.63 3.64
N ARG A 242 -14.13 27.16 2.45
CA ARG A 242 -14.95 28.22 1.82
C ARG A 242 -16.23 27.64 1.25
N TYR A 243 -16.14 26.51 0.54
CA TYR A 243 -17.29 25.78 0.03
C TYR A 243 -18.30 25.42 1.14
N LYS A 244 -17.83 24.95 2.31
CA LYS A 244 -18.72 24.63 3.46
C LYS A 244 -19.53 25.80 4.01
N LYS A 245 -19.22 27.03 3.61
CA LYS A 245 -19.97 28.25 3.96
C LYS A 245 -20.94 28.67 2.84
N SER A 246 -20.94 27.99 1.72
CA SER A 246 -21.85 28.24 0.59
C SER A 246 -23.06 27.32 0.65
N GLU A 247 -24.08 27.61 -0.15
CA GLU A 247 -25.27 26.77 -0.33
C GLU A 247 -25.08 25.67 -1.38
N CYS A 248 -23.90 25.62 -2.04
CA CYS A 248 -23.60 24.62 -3.05
C CYS A 248 -23.44 23.23 -2.41
N THR A 249 -24.03 22.23 -3.03
CA THR A 249 -24.01 20.85 -2.53
C THR A 249 -22.91 19.98 -3.15
N ASP A 250 -22.20 20.50 -4.17
CA ASP A 250 -21.17 19.78 -4.89
C ASP A 250 -19.87 20.60 -4.92
N PHE A 251 -18.80 20.03 -4.35
CA PHE A 251 -17.52 20.75 -4.21
C PHE A 251 -16.81 20.98 -5.53
N TYR A 252 -16.87 20.02 -6.46
CA TYR A 252 -16.23 20.17 -7.77
C TYR A 252 -16.91 21.26 -8.59
N LYS A 253 -18.26 21.28 -8.63
CA LYS A 253 -19.01 22.36 -9.27
C LYS A 253 -18.74 23.71 -8.63
N TRP A 254 -18.64 23.75 -7.29
CA TRP A 254 -18.31 24.99 -6.59
C TRP A 254 -16.92 25.51 -7.00
N LEU A 255 -15.91 24.62 -7.10
CA LEU A 255 -14.57 25.00 -7.56
C LEU A 255 -14.57 25.52 -8.99
N GLU A 256 -15.26 24.87 -9.90
CA GLU A 256 -15.39 25.28 -11.31
C GLU A 256 -16.00 26.67 -11.43
N LEU A 257 -17.07 26.95 -10.67
CA LEU A 257 -17.79 28.24 -10.73
C LEU A 257 -17.08 29.39 -10.04
N HIS A 258 -16.27 29.15 -9.04
CA HIS A 258 -15.72 30.20 -8.17
C HIS A 258 -14.21 30.31 -8.21
N THR A 259 -13.52 29.44 -8.96
CA THR A 259 -12.06 29.41 -9.00
C THR A 259 -11.56 28.94 -10.38
N ASN A 260 -10.28 29.14 -10.65
CA ASN A 260 -9.57 28.50 -11.77
C ASN A 260 -8.64 27.38 -11.23
N TYR A 261 -9.10 26.65 -10.21
CA TYR A 261 -8.28 25.68 -9.49
C TYR A 261 -8.28 24.29 -10.13
N ILE A 262 -9.32 23.98 -10.90
CA ILE A 262 -9.48 22.73 -11.62
C ILE A 262 -9.71 23.00 -13.11
N ASP A 263 -9.07 22.22 -13.95
CA ASP A 263 -9.17 22.37 -15.42
C ASP A 263 -10.21 21.44 -16.05
N ASN A 264 -10.43 20.27 -15.44
CA ASN A 264 -11.31 19.23 -15.99
C ASN A 264 -12.14 18.56 -14.89
N ILE A 265 -13.37 19.02 -14.73
CA ILE A 265 -14.29 18.47 -13.73
C ILE A 265 -14.73 17.04 -14.06
N GLU A 266 -14.91 16.72 -15.36
CA GLU A 266 -15.36 15.40 -15.81
C GLU A 266 -14.35 14.32 -15.43
N GLU A 267 -13.07 14.59 -15.59
CA GLU A 267 -11.98 13.70 -15.22
C GLU A 267 -11.95 13.42 -13.71
N LEU A 268 -12.24 14.43 -12.89
CA LEU A 268 -12.35 14.25 -11.42
C LEU A 268 -13.51 13.34 -11.04
N TYR A 269 -14.67 13.47 -11.71
CA TYR A 269 -15.80 12.55 -11.49
C TYR A 269 -15.48 11.13 -11.98
N ASN A 270 -14.82 10.99 -13.12
CA ASN A 270 -14.40 9.68 -13.62
C ASN A 270 -13.45 9.01 -12.62
N THR A 271 -12.47 9.75 -12.11
CA THR A 271 -11.58 9.27 -11.05
C THR A 271 -12.35 8.88 -9.79
N LEU A 272 -13.32 9.68 -9.35
CA LEU A 272 -14.17 9.37 -8.20
C LEU A 272 -14.93 8.04 -8.39
N ASN A 273 -15.45 7.81 -9.59
CA ASN A 273 -16.15 6.56 -9.91
C ASN A 273 -15.24 5.34 -9.83
N MET A 274 -13.94 5.47 -10.13
CA MET A 274 -12.97 4.37 -10.02
C MET A 274 -12.77 3.93 -8.57
N PHE A 275 -12.91 4.85 -7.62
CA PHE A 275 -12.88 4.53 -6.18
C PHE A 275 -14.20 3.95 -5.64
N SER A 276 -15.21 3.80 -6.48
CA SER A 276 -16.45 3.14 -6.07
C SER A 276 -16.23 1.65 -5.84
N LEU A 277 -16.69 1.18 -4.68
CA LEU A 277 -16.74 -0.24 -4.32
C LEU A 277 -18.12 -0.86 -4.58
N THR A 278 -19.09 -0.12 -5.13
CA THR A 278 -20.46 -0.64 -5.34
C THR A 278 -20.50 -1.69 -6.44
N ASP A 279 -19.93 -1.39 -7.59
CA ASP A 279 -19.95 -2.25 -8.77
C ASP A 279 -18.66 -3.08 -8.87
N MET A 280 -18.59 -4.15 -8.08
CA MET A 280 -17.53 -5.14 -8.14
C MET A 280 -18.15 -6.54 -8.32
N PRO A 281 -18.62 -6.90 -9.53
CA PRO A 281 -19.25 -8.20 -9.77
C PRO A 281 -18.30 -9.37 -9.51
N GLU A 282 -17.00 -9.16 -9.70
CA GLU A 282 -15.94 -10.11 -9.39
C GLU A 282 -15.85 -10.43 -7.90
N TYR A 283 -16.31 -9.53 -7.02
CA TYR A 283 -16.28 -9.75 -5.56
C TYR A 283 -17.06 -10.99 -5.14
N LYS A 284 -18.08 -11.40 -5.88
CA LYS A 284 -18.85 -12.62 -5.60
C LYS A 284 -17.96 -13.86 -5.46
N LYS A 285 -16.84 -13.93 -6.19
CA LYS A 285 -15.87 -15.02 -6.09
C LYS A 285 -15.20 -15.09 -4.72
N TYR A 286 -15.13 -13.98 -4.02
CA TYR A 286 -14.42 -13.83 -2.74
C TYR A 286 -15.35 -13.82 -1.53
N GLU A 287 -16.67 -13.76 -1.73
CA GLU A 287 -17.66 -13.69 -0.64
C GLU A 287 -17.60 -14.87 0.33
N ASN A 288 -17.31 -16.06 -0.19
CA ASN A 288 -17.31 -17.31 0.59
C ASN A 288 -15.90 -17.78 0.97
N ILE A 289 -14.89 -16.94 0.79
CA ILE A 289 -13.51 -17.29 1.19
C ILE A 289 -13.44 -17.46 2.70
N LYS A 290 -12.95 -18.64 3.10
CA LYS A 290 -12.66 -18.93 4.50
C LYS A 290 -11.32 -18.30 4.88
N ILE A 291 -11.36 -17.30 5.76
CA ILE A 291 -10.17 -16.68 6.34
C ILE A 291 -9.92 -17.33 7.69
N ALA A 292 -8.91 -18.20 7.77
CA ALA A 292 -8.57 -18.95 8.96
C ALA A 292 -7.10 -19.38 8.93
N ASN A 293 -6.51 -19.56 10.10
CA ASN A 293 -5.24 -20.26 10.24
C ASN A 293 -5.50 -21.77 10.22
N GLY A 294 -4.92 -22.48 9.27
CA GLY A 294 -4.90 -23.93 9.16
C GLY A 294 -3.71 -24.54 9.91
N PRO A 295 -3.47 -25.86 9.76
CA PRO A 295 -2.33 -26.55 10.34
C PRO A 295 -1.02 -26.08 9.73
N LEU A 296 0.05 -26.15 10.52
CA LEU A 296 1.40 -25.86 10.08
C LEU A 296 2.01 -27.10 9.41
N HIS A 297 2.58 -26.95 8.22
CA HIS A 297 3.27 -28.02 7.50
C HIS A 297 4.78 -27.88 7.67
N ILE A 298 5.32 -28.34 8.80
CA ILE A 298 6.71 -28.13 9.22
C ILE A 298 7.72 -28.65 8.19
N SER A 299 7.48 -29.83 7.59
CA SER A 299 8.37 -30.40 6.57
C SER A 299 8.51 -29.48 5.36
N ASN A 300 7.39 -28.92 4.87
CA ASN A 300 7.39 -28.01 3.74
C ASN A 300 8.11 -26.68 4.09
N LEU A 301 7.89 -26.18 5.31
CA LEU A 301 8.60 -24.99 5.79
C LEU A 301 10.11 -25.21 5.83
N LYS A 302 10.56 -26.33 6.40
CA LYS A 302 11.99 -26.68 6.43
C LYS A 302 12.56 -26.75 5.01
N THR A 303 11.87 -27.38 4.06
CA THR A 303 12.31 -27.48 2.67
C THR A 303 12.44 -26.11 1.99
N ILE A 304 11.43 -25.26 2.12
CA ILE A 304 11.41 -23.92 1.50
C ILE A 304 12.52 -23.04 2.09
N MET A 305 12.62 -23.01 3.42
CA MET A 305 13.59 -22.13 4.09
C MET A 305 15.05 -22.65 3.98
N SER A 306 15.25 -23.94 3.77
CA SER A 306 16.59 -24.50 3.53
C SER A 306 17.20 -23.99 2.22
N SER A 307 16.40 -23.65 1.20
CA SER A 307 16.89 -23.02 -0.04
C SER A 307 17.48 -21.63 0.18
N GLU A 308 17.07 -20.95 1.25
CA GLU A 308 17.58 -19.64 1.69
C GLU A 308 18.71 -19.76 2.74
N HIS A 309 19.30 -20.94 2.90
CA HIS A 309 20.32 -21.21 3.92
C HIS A 309 19.84 -20.98 5.39
N PHE A 310 18.53 -20.98 5.60
CA PHE A 310 17.95 -20.80 6.93
C PHE A 310 18.13 -22.06 7.78
N VAL A 311 18.73 -21.90 8.96
CA VAL A 311 18.97 -23.01 9.92
C VAL A 311 17.89 -22.99 10.99
N PHE A 312 17.09 -24.07 11.04
CA PHE A 312 16.17 -24.27 12.15
C PHE A 312 16.96 -24.82 13.35
N ILE A 313 16.84 -24.14 14.48
CA ILE A 313 17.33 -24.65 15.76
C ILE A 313 16.20 -25.53 16.32
N ASP A 314 16.47 -26.82 16.50
CA ASP A 314 15.50 -27.78 17.07
C ASP A 314 15.25 -27.53 18.55
#